data_d6707b6c7a09aab24bfd342af9c291d9
#
_entry.id   d6707b6c7a09aab24bfd342af9c291d9
#
_cell.length_a   1.000
_cell.length_b   1.000
_cell.length_c   1.000
_cell.angle_alpha   90.00
_cell.angle_beta   90.00
_cell.angle_gamma   90.00
#
_symmetry.space_group_name_H-M   'P 1'
#
loop_
_entity.id
_entity.type
_entity.pdbx_description
1 polymer ?
#
loop_
_entity_poly.entity_id
_entity_poly.type
_entity_poly.pdbx_seq_one_letter_code
_entity_poly.pdbx_strand_id
1 'polypeptide(L)'
;MERLDTFLEKIQERAKTYIGYPVATDYDYKELYPFLDYSLNNVGDPFIASNDMQAKEFEREVIEFFSELFKAPAENHWGYVTNGGSEGNLYGLYVAREIYPTGMVYYTESTHYSVQKNIHLLNMESIVIRSQPNGEMDYADFEVTLQMNRHRPVIVMANIGTTMTEAKDSVPIIRDCLKKYAIKSSYIHCDGALAGTYLALLGDDDFNFEHGADSIAISGHKFFGSPISNGVVLVKKSYKERIGRAIPYIGTLDTTIPGSRSGINSMILWYAIQKWGKDGMLQRAQNSLENAAFLRDKLNEI
;
A
#
# COMPACT_ATOMS: atom_id res chain seq x y z
N MET A 1 -26.46 25.44 0.94
CA MET A 1 -25.38 26.25 0.32
C MET A 1 -24.57 26.95 1.40
N GLU A 2 -25.13 27.87 2.21
CA GLU A 2 -24.42 28.59 3.30
C GLU A 2 -23.50 27.72 4.17
N ARG A 3 -23.94 26.49 4.53
CA ARG A 3 -23.11 25.57 5.31
C ARG A 3 -21.85 25.09 4.55
N LEU A 4 -21.94 24.94 3.23
CA LEU A 4 -20.78 24.55 2.41
C LEU A 4 -19.81 25.71 2.28
N ASP A 5 -20.31 26.91 2.10
CA ASP A 5 -19.49 28.13 1.98
C ASP A 5 -18.72 28.38 3.28
N THR A 6 -19.40 28.33 4.43
CA THR A 6 -18.77 28.44 5.76
C THR A 6 -17.69 27.35 5.99
N PHE A 7 -17.96 26.11 5.56
CA PHE A 7 -16.99 25.03 5.71
C PHE A 7 -15.77 25.23 4.80
N LEU A 8 -15.99 25.71 3.58
CA LEU A 8 -14.90 25.99 2.63
C LEU A 8 -13.97 27.09 3.18
N GLU A 9 -14.53 28.21 3.69
CA GLU A 9 -13.76 29.28 4.34
C GLU A 9 -12.89 28.73 5.49
N LYS A 10 -13.45 27.88 6.33
CA LYS A 10 -12.72 27.23 7.43
C LYS A 10 -11.55 26.36 6.93
N ILE A 11 -11.75 25.59 5.86
CA ILE A 11 -10.70 24.76 5.26
C ILE A 11 -9.61 25.63 4.65
N GLN A 12 -9.97 26.67 3.90
CA GLN A 12 -9.04 27.62 3.31
C GLN A 12 -8.16 28.32 4.37
N GLU A 13 -8.75 28.70 5.51
CA GLU A 13 -7.98 29.31 6.60
C GLU A 13 -6.99 28.29 7.22
N ARG A 14 -7.42 27.06 7.45
CA ARG A 14 -6.54 26.01 7.98
C ARG A 14 -5.41 25.64 7.00
N ALA A 15 -5.67 25.64 5.71
CA ALA A 15 -4.69 25.31 4.68
C ALA A 15 -3.47 26.26 4.69
N LYS A 16 -3.63 27.51 5.16
CA LYS A 16 -2.54 28.50 5.24
C LYS A 16 -1.40 28.08 6.20
N THR A 17 -1.70 27.26 7.20
CA THR A 17 -0.75 26.82 8.24
C THR A 17 -0.51 25.31 8.23
N TYR A 18 -1.10 24.61 7.28
CA TYR A 18 -1.00 23.15 7.20
C TYR A 18 0.26 22.75 6.44
N ILE A 19 1.17 22.02 7.08
CA ILE A 19 2.45 21.60 6.51
C ILE A 19 2.43 20.26 5.79
N GLY A 20 1.26 19.55 5.81
CA GLY A 20 1.02 18.41 4.93
C GLY A 20 1.38 17.03 5.45
N TYR A 21 1.60 16.80 6.73
CA TYR A 21 1.84 15.44 7.21
C TYR A 21 0.53 14.70 7.57
N PRO A 22 0.30 13.47 7.14
CA PRO A 22 1.09 12.62 6.19
C PRO A 22 0.64 12.75 4.73
N VAL A 23 -0.09 13.80 4.38
CA VAL A 23 -0.69 14.01 3.06
C VAL A 23 -0.03 15.20 2.34
N ALA A 24 -0.06 15.19 1.04
CA ALA A 24 0.41 16.31 0.22
C ALA A 24 -0.56 17.51 0.31
N THR A 25 -0.08 18.69 -0.08
CA THR A 25 -0.85 19.95 -0.05
C THR A 25 -1.03 20.60 -1.42
N ASP A 26 -0.40 20.06 -2.45
CA ASP A 26 -0.31 20.61 -3.80
C ASP A 26 -1.24 19.88 -4.79
N TYR A 27 -2.54 19.94 -4.51
CA TYR A 27 -3.55 19.28 -5.34
C TYR A 27 -3.95 20.13 -6.54
N ASP A 28 -4.05 19.49 -7.71
CA ASP A 28 -4.64 20.10 -8.91
C ASP A 28 -5.22 18.98 -9.80
N TYR A 29 -6.49 18.70 -9.60
CA TYR A 29 -7.26 17.63 -10.25
C TYR A 29 -8.49 18.18 -10.98
N LYS A 30 -8.47 19.46 -11.38
CA LYS A 30 -9.63 20.15 -11.99
C LYS A 30 -10.09 19.49 -13.28
N GLU A 31 -9.15 18.92 -14.06
CA GLU A 31 -9.48 18.21 -15.29
C GLU A 31 -10.34 16.96 -15.05
N LEU A 32 -10.36 16.44 -13.83
CA LEU A 32 -11.20 15.29 -13.48
C LEU A 32 -12.61 15.67 -13.01
N TYR A 33 -12.89 16.95 -12.76
CA TYR A 33 -14.21 17.38 -12.26
C TYR A 33 -15.39 17.00 -13.18
N PRO A 34 -15.29 17.09 -14.53
CA PRO A 34 -16.40 16.67 -15.40
C PRO A 34 -16.79 15.19 -15.27
N PHE A 35 -15.87 14.33 -14.81
CA PHE A 35 -16.16 12.91 -14.62
C PHE A 35 -16.98 12.63 -13.35
N LEU A 36 -17.10 13.60 -12.43
CA LEU A 36 -17.97 13.49 -11.25
C LEU A 36 -19.46 13.55 -11.59
N ASP A 37 -19.82 13.95 -12.82
CA ASP A 37 -21.19 13.93 -13.30
C ASP A 37 -21.64 12.51 -13.72
N TYR A 38 -20.72 11.53 -13.72
CA TYR A 38 -20.99 10.17 -14.16
C TYR A 38 -20.68 9.14 -13.07
N SER A 39 -21.48 8.05 -13.05
CA SER A 39 -21.22 6.93 -12.15
C SER A 39 -20.19 5.98 -12.77
N LEU A 40 -18.94 6.12 -12.37
CA LEU A 40 -17.84 5.25 -12.82
C LEU A 40 -17.59 4.17 -11.76
N ASN A 41 -18.10 2.97 -11.99
CA ASN A 41 -18.05 1.86 -11.02
C ASN A 41 -17.28 0.67 -11.60
N ASN A 42 -16.04 0.49 -11.17
CA ASN A 42 -15.22 -0.67 -11.55
C ASN A 42 -15.69 -1.92 -10.80
N VAL A 43 -16.12 -2.94 -11.53
CA VAL A 43 -16.62 -4.21 -10.97
C VAL A 43 -15.80 -5.37 -11.50
N GLY A 44 -15.50 -6.35 -10.65
CA GLY A 44 -14.76 -7.56 -11.02
C GLY A 44 -13.27 -7.31 -11.27
N ASP A 45 -12.62 -8.24 -11.94
CA ASP A 45 -11.18 -8.21 -12.21
C ASP A 45 -10.79 -6.99 -13.08
N PRO A 46 -9.79 -6.17 -12.67
CA PRO A 46 -9.31 -5.03 -13.45
C PRO A 46 -8.82 -5.39 -14.86
N PHE A 47 -8.27 -6.58 -15.03
CA PHE A 47 -7.67 -7.04 -16.29
C PHE A 47 -8.69 -7.65 -17.26
N ILE A 48 -9.95 -7.79 -16.85
CA ILE A 48 -11.02 -8.27 -17.72
C ILE A 48 -11.78 -7.07 -18.27
N ALA A 49 -11.86 -6.99 -19.61
CA ALA A 49 -12.59 -5.91 -20.28
C ALA A 49 -14.07 -5.88 -19.87
N SER A 50 -14.64 -4.68 -19.84
CA SER A 50 -16.04 -4.43 -19.57
C SER A 50 -16.59 -3.46 -20.62
N ASN A 51 -17.87 -3.62 -20.95
CA ASN A 51 -18.58 -2.74 -21.88
C ASN A 51 -19.36 -1.62 -21.17
N ASP A 52 -19.28 -1.57 -19.84
CA ASP A 52 -20.00 -0.60 -19.03
C ASP A 52 -19.20 0.70 -18.82
N MET A 53 -19.82 1.69 -18.18
CA MET A 53 -19.14 2.92 -17.74
C MET A 53 -18.17 2.60 -16.57
N GLN A 54 -16.99 2.10 -16.91
CA GLN A 54 -15.94 1.70 -16.00
C GLN A 54 -14.60 2.35 -16.40
N ALA A 55 -13.76 2.63 -15.42
CA ALA A 55 -12.44 3.22 -15.61
C ALA A 55 -11.32 2.17 -15.41
N LYS A 56 -11.57 0.91 -15.83
CA LYS A 56 -10.59 -0.20 -15.66
C LYS A 56 -9.33 -0.01 -16.49
N GLU A 57 -9.40 0.69 -17.62
CA GLU A 57 -8.22 1.00 -18.42
C GLU A 57 -7.23 1.85 -17.60
N PHE A 58 -7.71 2.87 -16.90
CA PHE A 58 -6.91 3.70 -16.00
C PHE A 58 -6.41 2.87 -14.80
N GLU A 59 -7.25 1.99 -14.26
CA GLU A 59 -6.87 1.09 -13.16
C GLU A 59 -5.71 0.18 -13.57
N ARG A 60 -5.75 -0.40 -14.78
CA ARG A 60 -4.65 -1.24 -15.31
C ARG A 60 -3.35 -0.46 -15.46
N GLU A 61 -3.39 0.72 -16.06
CA GLU A 61 -2.18 1.55 -16.22
C GLU A 61 -1.56 1.95 -14.87
N VAL A 62 -2.38 2.22 -13.86
CA VAL A 62 -1.91 2.44 -12.49
C VAL A 62 -1.23 1.19 -11.92
N ILE A 63 -1.83 0.01 -12.10
CA ILE A 63 -1.26 -1.26 -11.65
C ILE A 63 0.07 -1.54 -12.34
N GLU A 64 0.15 -1.34 -13.66
CA GLU A 64 1.39 -1.54 -14.43
C GLU A 64 2.50 -0.58 -13.97
N PHE A 65 2.19 0.70 -13.74
CA PHE A 65 3.17 1.64 -13.21
C PHE A 65 3.77 1.17 -11.87
N PHE A 66 2.93 0.75 -10.93
CA PHE A 66 3.41 0.25 -9.65
C PHE A 66 4.09 -1.11 -9.75
N SER A 67 3.67 -1.97 -10.68
CA SER A 67 4.32 -3.25 -10.95
C SER A 67 5.75 -3.05 -11.45
N GLU A 68 5.95 -2.10 -12.36
CA GLU A 68 7.29 -1.70 -12.81
C GLU A 68 8.10 -1.09 -11.65
N LEU A 69 7.51 -0.15 -10.89
CA LEU A 69 8.19 0.53 -9.79
C LEU A 69 8.68 -0.44 -8.72
N PHE A 70 7.87 -1.45 -8.38
CA PHE A 70 8.22 -2.46 -7.37
C PHE A 70 8.83 -3.73 -7.96
N LYS A 71 9.23 -3.71 -9.24
CA LYS A 71 9.90 -4.82 -9.91
C LYS A 71 9.13 -6.15 -9.80
N ALA A 72 7.81 -6.06 -9.96
CA ALA A 72 6.96 -7.25 -9.98
C ALA A 72 7.19 -8.04 -11.27
N PRO A 73 7.19 -9.39 -11.22
CA PRO A 73 7.42 -10.21 -12.42
C PRO A 73 6.34 -9.94 -13.48
N ALA A 74 6.74 -9.63 -14.71
CA ALA A 74 5.84 -9.23 -15.80
C ALA A 74 4.67 -10.20 -16.03
N GLU A 75 4.92 -11.51 -15.95
CA GLU A 75 3.90 -12.55 -16.16
C GLU A 75 3.17 -12.99 -14.87
N ASN A 76 3.61 -12.52 -13.71
CA ASN A 76 3.12 -12.98 -12.41
C ASN A 76 2.85 -11.83 -11.44
N HIS A 77 2.21 -10.76 -11.92
CA HIS A 77 1.66 -9.71 -11.06
C HIS A 77 0.17 -9.53 -11.30
N TRP A 78 -0.49 -9.05 -10.28
CA TRP A 78 -1.89 -8.66 -10.29
C TRP A 78 -2.11 -7.65 -9.17
N GLY A 79 -3.13 -6.82 -9.32
CA GLY A 79 -3.46 -5.84 -8.29
C GLY A 79 -4.75 -5.12 -8.63
N TYR A 80 -5.16 -4.21 -7.74
CA TYR A 80 -6.27 -3.32 -7.97
C TYR A 80 -6.13 -2.01 -7.17
N VAL A 81 -6.91 -0.99 -7.56
CA VAL A 81 -6.97 0.28 -6.84
C VAL A 81 -7.94 0.13 -5.65
N THR A 82 -7.41 0.34 -4.45
CA THR A 82 -8.11 0.20 -3.17
C THR A 82 -8.66 1.53 -2.65
N ASN A 83 -9.45 1.50 -1.57
CA ASN A 83 -9.89 2.70 -0.84
C ASN A 83 -8.83 3.22 0.15
N GLY A 84 -7.62 2.70 0.11
CA GLY A 84 -6.48 3.11 0.93
C GLY A 84 -5.61 1.94 1.39
N GLY A 85 -4.48 2.25 2.04
CA GLY A 85 -3.51 1.25 2.50
C GLY A 85 -4.09 0.21 3.46
N SER A 86 -5.06 0.58 4.30
CA SER A 86 -5.72 -0.39 5.21
C SER A 86 -6.45 -1.51 4.47
N GLU A 87 -7.10 -1.20 3.34
CA GLU A 87 -7.71 -2.22 2.47
C GLU A 87 -6.63 -3.02 1.75
N GLY A 88 -5.57 -2.37 1.27
CA GLY A 88 -4.44 -3.06 0.66
C GLY A 88 -3.78 -4.07 1.60
N ASN A 89 -3.56 -3.68 2.87
CA ASN A 89 -3.06 -4.58 3.91
C ASN A 89 -4.05 -5.70 4.25
N LEU A 90 -5.36 -5.39 4.27
CA LEU A 90 -6.40 -6.41 4.45
C LEU A 90 -6.34 -7.44 3.32
N TYR A 91 -6.20 -6.99 2.08
CA TYR A 91 -6.10 -7.87 0.93
C TYR A 91 -4.85 -8.75 0.98
N GLY A 92 -3.68 -8.18 1.31
CA GLY A 92 -2.44 -8.95 1.47
C GLY A 92 -2.57 -10.05 2.52
N LEU A 93 -3.15 -9.74 3.68
CA LEU A 93 -3.42 -10.73 4.73
C LEU A 93 -4.49 -11.76 4.33
N TYR A 94 -5.53 -11.33 3.61
CA TYR A 94 -6.55 -12.23 3.08
C TYR A 94 -5.93 -13.28 2.16
N VAL A 95 -5.11 -12.86 1.20
CA VAL A 95 -4.38 -13.78 0.30
C VAL A 95 -3.46 -14.70 1.10
N ALA A 96 -2.70 -14.16 2.06
CA ALA A 96 -1.81 -14.96 2.91
C ALA A 96 -2.57 -16.04 3.70
N ARG A 97 -3.74 -15.71 4.26
CA ARG A 97 -4.61 -16.65 4.98
C ARG A 97 -5.13 -17.76 4.06
N GLU A 98 -5.55 -17.41 2.85
CA GLU A 98 -6.07 -18.43 1.90
C GLU A 98 -4.97 -19.39 1.44
N ILE A 99 -3.71 -18.91 1.36
CA ILE A 99 -2.55 -19.75 1.05
C ILE A 99 -2.14 -20.59 2.27
N TYR A 100 -2.13 -19.96 3.45
CA TYR A 100 -1.69 -20.54 4.71
C TYR A 100 -2.74 -20.38 5.82
N PRO A 101 -3.83 -21.17 5.82
CA PRO A 101 -4.95 -21.00 6.77
C PRO A 101 -4.55 -21.14 8.26
N THR A 102 -3.45 -21.85 8.54
CA THR A 102 -2.90 -22.03 9.90
C THR A 102 -1.64 -21.18 10.13
N GLY A 103 -1.37 -20.23 9.21
CA GLY A 103 -0.21 -19.35 9.29
C GLY A 103 -0.26 -18.44 10.52
N MET A 104 0.91 -18.15 11.08
CA MET A 104 1.09 -17.18 12.16
C MET A 104 1.54 -15.84 11.55
N VAL A 105 0.84 -14.77 11.91
CA VAL A 105 1.19 -13.41 11.47
C VAL A 105 2.18 -12.78 12.43
N TYR A 106 3.32 -12.33 11.91
CA TYR A 106 4.34 -11.59 12.63
C TYR A 106 4.30 -10.12 12.19
N TYR A 107 4.17 -9.21 13.14
CA TYR A 107 4.18 -7.76 12.92
C TYR A 107 4.83 -7.06 14.12
N THR A 108 5.31 -5.83 13.95
CA THR A 108 6.03 -5.13 15.03
C THR A 108 5.11 -4.25 15.87
N GLU A 109 5.60 -3.83 17.04
CA GLU A 109 4.93 -2.84 17.89
C GLU A 109 4.68 -1.51 17.16
N SER A 110 5.56 -1.17 16.19
CA SER A 110 5.47 0.05 15.38
C SER A 110 4.54 -0.08 14.18
N THR A 111 3.99 -1.27 13.91
CA THR A 111 3.06 -1.52 12.80
C THR A 111 1.79 -0.70 12.96
N HIS A 112 1.29 -0.17 11.84
CA HIS A 112 0.08 0.65 11.83
C HIS A 112 -1.13 -0.11 12.42
N TYR A 113 -1.90 0.55 13.28
CA TYR A 113 -3.00 -0.06 14.05
C TYR A 113 -4.06 -0.78 13.18
N SER A 114 -4.19 -0.41 11.90
CA SER A 114 -5.13 -1.09 10.99
C SER A 114 -4.78 -2.55 10.75
N VAL A 115 -3.50 -2.93 10.89
CA VAL A 115 -3.07 -4.33 10.71
C VAL A 115 -3.65 -5.22 11.79
N GLN A 116 -3.65 -4.79 13.05
CA GLN A 116 -4.29 -5.53 14.14
C GLN A 116 -5.80 -5.72 13.89
N LYS A 117 -6.49 -4.68 13.37
CA LYS A 117 -7.91 -4.80 12.98
C LYS A 117 -8.10 -5.82 11.85
N ASN A 118 -7.24 -5.81 10.86
CA ASN A 118 -7.30 -6.74 9.74
C ASN A 118 -7.06 -8.18 10.19
N ILE A 119 -6.08 -8.42 11.06
CA ILE A 119 -5.80 -9.72 11.68
C ILE A 119 -7.03 -10.24 12.42
N HIS A 120 -7.65 -9.37 13.23
CA HIS A 120 -8.87 -9.71 13.97
C HIS A 120 -10.05 -10.03 13.03
N LEU A 121 -10.29 -9.19 12.00
CA LEU A 121 -11.35 -9.41 11.02
C LEU A 121 -11.19 -10.73 10.27
N LEU A 122 -9.96 -11.10 9.97
CA LEU A 122 -9.63 -12.34 9.27
C LEU A 122 -9.54 -13.57 10.21
N ASN A 123 -9.71 -13.37 11.51
CA ASN A 123 -9.58 -14.41 12.55
C ASN A 123 -8.24 -15.16 12.45
N MET A 124 -7.13 -14.43 12.28
CA MET A 124 -5.79 -14.98 12.19
C MET A 124 -5.09 -14.92 13.54
N GLU A 125 -4.24 -15.89 13.80
CA GLU A 125 -3.33 -15.84 14.96
C GLU A 125 -2.12 -15.00 14.65
N SER A 126 -1.59 -14.27 15.65
CA SER A 126 -0.48 -13.35 15.45
C SER A 126 0.44 -13.24 16.66
N ILE A 127 1.66 -12.82 16.40
CA ILE A 127 2.69 -12.52 17.39
C ILE A 127 3.22 -11.13 17.12
N VAL A 128 3.31 -10.32 18.16
CA VAL A 128 3.95 -9.00 18.12
C VAL A 128 5.45 -9.16 18.34
N ILE A 129 6.23 -8.62 17.43
CA ILE A 129 7.70 -8.54 17.51
C ILE A 129 8.08 -7.17 18.04
N ARG A 130 9.09 -7.10 18.91
CA ARG A 130 9.62 -5.83 19.40
C ARG A 130 10.13 -4.97 18.25
N SER A 131 10.09 -3.67 18.46
CA SER A 131 10.75 -2.70 17.57
C SER A 131 12.09 -2.27 18.19
N GLN A 132 13.07 -2.03 17.32
CA GLN A 132 14.31 -1.34 17.68
C GLN A 132 14.03 0.13 18.06
N PRO A 133 14.95 0.86 18.71
CA PRO A 133 14.75 2.26 19.06
C PRO A 133 14.44 3.19 17.87
N ASN A 134 14.91 2.84 16.68
CA ASN A 134 14.59 3.55 15.42
C ASN A 134 13.19 3.22 14.84
N GLY A 135 12.50 2.23 15.42
CA GLY A 135 11.17 1.77 14.98
C GLY A 135 11.20 0.59 13.98
N GLU A 136 12.37 0.15 13.56
CA GLU A 136 12.55 -1.03 12.71
C GLU A 136 12.30 -2.32 13.51
N MET A 137 11.99 -3.44 12.82
CA MET A 137 11.84 -4.76 13.44
C MET A 137 13.08 -5.16 14.24
N ASP A 138 12.91 -5.64 15.47
CA ASP A 138 13.99 -6.31 16.22
C ASP A 138 14.16 -7.74 15.65
N TYR A 139 15.13 -7.89 14.74
CA TYR A 139 15.38 -9.17 14.06
C TYR A 139 15.87 -10.26 15.01
N ALA A 140 16.49 -9.91 16.16
CA ALA A 140 16.87 -10.89 17.16
C ALA A 140 15.64 -11.48 17.87
N ASP A 141 14.67 -10.63 18.20
CA ASP A 141 13.37 -11.06 18.74
C ASP A 141 12.57 -11.87 17.73
N PHE A 142 12.59 -11.43 16.46
CA PHE A 142 11.97 -12.16 15.35
C PHE A 142 12.56 -13.56 15.19
N GLU A 143 13.89 -13.71 15.20
CA GLU A 143 14.56 -15.01 15.09
C GLU A 143 14.20 -15.97 16.23
N VAL A 144 14.23 -15.49 17.49
CA VAL A 144 13.85 -16.29 18.65
C VAL A 144 12.40 -16.78 18.51
N THR A 145 11.51 -15.89 18.10
CA THR A 145 10.10 -16.17 17.95
C THR A 145 9.84 -17.16 16.78
N LEU A 146 10.57 -17.02 15.67
CA LEU A 146 10.53 -17.97 14.56
C LEU A 146 10.96 -19.39 14.99
N GLN A 147 12.05 -19.48 15.77
CA GLN A 147 12.55 -20.78 16.24
C GLN A 147 11.51 -21.52 17.08
N MET A 148 10.79 -20.79 17.92
CA MET A 148 9.74 -21.37 18.78
C MET A 148 8.52 -21.85 17.98
N ASN A 149 8.21 -21.22 16.86
CA ASN A 149 7.01 -21.44 16.07
C ASN A 149 7.28 -22.01 14.65
N ARG A 150 8.47 -22.55 14.40
CA ARG A 150 8.94 -23.01 13.07
C ARG A 150 8.10 -24.12 12.42
N HIS A 151 7.18 -24.72 13.16
CA HIS A 151 6.26 -25.76 12.68
C HIS A 151 5.03 -25.18 11.96
N ARG A 152 4.85 -23.87 11.99
CA ARG A 152 3.73 -23.16 11.36
C ARG A 152 4.20 -22.36 10.14
N PRO A 153 3.37 -22.18 9.12
CA PRO A 153 3.63 -21.20 8.07
C PRO A 153 3.79 -19.79 8.65
N VAL A 154 4.70 -19.00 8.11
CA VAL A 154 5.06 -17.68 8.59
C VAL A 154 4.49 -16.61 7.65
N ILE A 155 3.71 -15.67 8.19
CA ILE A 155 3.19 -14.52 7.47
C ILE A 155 3.80 -13.28 8.13
N VAL A 156 4.55 -12.47 7.38
CA VAL A 156 5.21 -11.27 7.91
C VAL A 156 4.56 -10.03 7.33
N MET A 157 4.20 -9.08 8.20
CA MET A 157 3.85 -7.72 7.85
C MET A 157 5.11 -6.85 8.00
N ALA A 158 5.81 -6.61 6.90
CA ALA A 158 6.98 -5.75 6.88
C ALA A 158 6.56 -4.28 6.70
N ASN A 159 6.97 -3.40 7.60
CA ASN A 159 6.67 -1.98 7.51
C ASN A 159 7.66 -1.29 6.57
N ILE A 160 7.14 -0.56 5.59
CA ILE A 160 7.95 0.29 4.72
C ILE A 160 7.56 1.74 4.98
N GLY A 161 8.11 2.26 6.08
CA GLY A 161 7.76 3.55 6.67
C GLY A 161 6.71 3.43 7.76
N THR A 162 7.16 3.23 9.02
CA THR A 162 6.27 3.29 10.19
C THR A 162 5.74 4.69 10.42
N THR A 163 4.55 4.83 11.00
CA THR A 163 3.86 6.12 11.17
C THR A 163 4.67 7.14 11.98
N MET A 164 5.38 6.70 13.02
CA MET A 164 6.02 7.62 13.97
C MET A 164 7.49 7.90 13.65
N THR A 165 8.20 6.95 13.09
CA THR A 165 9.66 7.04 12.89
C THR A 165 10.06 6.83 11.43
N GLU A 166 9.10 6.50 10.55
CA GLU A 166 9.36 6.20 9.14
C GLU A 166 10.34 5.03 8.91
N ALA A 167 10.49 4.18 9.91
CA ALA A 167 11.40 3.03 9.86
C ALA A 167 10.97 2.04 8.77
N LYS A 168 11.96 1.43 8.13
CA LYS A 168 11.78 0.45 7.06
C LYS A 168 12.33 -0.89 7.50
N ASP A 169 11.48 -1.92 7.53
CA ASP A 169 11.90 -3.30 7.76
C ASP A 169 12.60 -3.85 6.50
N SER A 170 13.70 -4.60 6.70
CA SER A 170 14.48 -5.20 5.62
C SER A 170 13.92 -6.56 5.20
N VAL A 171 13.35 -6.64 4.01
CA VAL A 171 12.87 -7.91 3.44
C VAL A 171 13.98 -8.93 3.24
N PRO A 172 15.19 -8.56 2.76
CA PRO A 172 16.33 -9.49 2.70
C PRO A 172 16.66 -10.12 4.05
N ILE A 173 16.75 -9.33 5.13
CA ILE A 173 17.05 -9.87 6.48
C ILE A 173 15.93 -10.82 6.92
N ILE A 174 14.66 -10.46 6.71
CA ILE A 174 13.52 -11.35 7.00
C ILE A 174 13.66 -12.65 6.22
N ARG A 175 13.99 -12.62 4.93
CA ARG A 175 14.20 -13.82 4.09
C ARG A 175 15.38 -14.67 4.59
N ASP A 176 16.48 -14.04 5.03
CA ASP A 176 17.62 -14.75 5.59
C ASP A 176 17.27 -15.44 6.92
N CYS A 177 16.49 -14.80 7.80
CA CYS A 177 15.96 -15.43 9.00
C CYS A 177 15.10 -16.65 8.66
N LEU A 178 14.16 -16.53 7.71
CA LEU A 178 13.34 -17.66 7.25
C LEU A 178 14.17 -18.81 6.73
N LYS A 179 15.20 -18.52 5.93
CA LYS A 179 16.14 -19.51 5.38
C LYS A 179 16.97 -20.19 6.47
N LYS A 180 17.49 -19.40 7.43
CA LYS A 180 18.29 -19.89 8.57
C LYS A 180 17.53 -20.96 9.37
N TYR A 181 16.24 -20.76 9.58
CA TYR A 181 15.38 -21.68 10.33
C TYR A 181 14.65 -22.72 9.44
N ALA A 182 15.05 -22.83 8.15
CA ALA A 182 14.50 -23.77 7.15
C ALA A 182 12.95 -23.64 6.99
N ILE A 183 12.41 -22.45 7.13
CA ILE A 183 10.98 -22.18 6.96
C ILE A 183 10.70 -22.08 5.45
N LYS A 184 9.98 -23.07 4.92
CA LYS A 184 9.65 -23.16 3.48
C LYS A 184 8.30 -22.51 3.15
N SER A 185 7.38 -22.45 4.12
CA SER A 185 6.04 -21.92 3.96
C SER A 185 5.99 -20.51 4.55
N SER A 186 6.14 -19.49 3.72
CA SER A 186 6.14 -18.09 4.17
C SER A 186 5.49 -17.16 3.17
N TYR A 187 4.98 -16.04 3.66
CA TYR A 187 4.42 -14.93 2.90
C TYR A 187 4.88 -13.62 3.53
N ILE A 188 5.39 -12.70 2.72
CA ILE A 188 5.79 -11.36 3.17
C ILE A 188 4.91 -10.33 2.46
N HIS A 189 4.11 -9.62 3.25
CA HIS A 189 3.38 -8.43 2.82
C HIS A 189 4.12 -7.17 3.26
N CYS A 190 4.37 -6.27 2.32
CA CYS A 190 5.00 -4.99 2.59
C CYS A 190 3.93 -3.90 2.73
N ASP A 191 3.77 -3.35 3.93
CA ASP A 191 2.97 -2.15 4.16
C ASP A 191 3.78 -0.91 3.77
N GLY A 192 3.70 -0.55 2.49
CA GLY A 192 4.33 0.63 1.91
C GLY A 192 3.42 1.86 1.88
N ALA A 193 2.37 1.88 2.70
CA ALA A 193 1.36 2.94 2.71
C ALA A 193 1.95 4.36 2.89
N LEU A 194 3.01 4.51 3.68
CA LEU A 194 3.69 5.80 3.88
C LEU A 194 4.84 5.98 2.90
N ALA A 195 5.84 5.11 2.95
CA ALA A 195 7.13 5.33 2.32
C ALA A 195 7.37 4.51 1.04
N GLY A 196 6.59 3.47 0.78
CA GLY A 196 6.87 2.52 -0.31
C GLY A 196 7.09 3.19 -1.67
N THR A 197 6.27 4.16 -2.02
CA THR A 197 6.38 4.82 -3.34
C THR A 197 7.65 5.66 -3.45
N TYR A 198 7.91 6.57 -2.51
CA TYR A 198 9.04 7.47 -2.67
C TYR A 198 10.38 6.79 -2.41
N LEU A 199 10.46 5.81 -1.52
CA LEU A 199 11.68 5.01 -1.33
C LEU A 199 12.05 4.25 -2.60
N ALA A 200 11.07 3.61 -3.26
CA ALA A 200 11.31 2.94 -4.53
C ALA A 200 11.78 3.92 -5.64
N LEU A 201 11.21 5.14 -5.70
CA LEU A 201 11.67 6.17 -6.63
C LEU A 201 13.10 6.62 -6.35
N LEU A 202 13.51 6.67 -5.09
CA LEU A 202 14.88 7.02 -4.66
C LEU A 202 15.88 5.88 -4.83
N GLY A 203 15.43 4.67 -5.20
CA GLY A 203 16.27 3.49 -5.35
C GLY A 203 16.56 2.73 -4.04
N ASP A 204 15.88 3.08 -2.94
CA ASP A 204 15.90 2.35 -1.68
C ASP A 204 14.75 1.34 -1.64
N ASP A 205 14.83 0.30 -2.47
CA ASP A 205 13.73 -0.58 -2.83
C ASP A 205 13.96 -2.07 -2.49
N ASP A 206 14.78 -2.38 -1.49
CA ASP A 206 15.07 -3.75 -1.04
C ASP A 206 13.85 -4.50 -0.45
N PHE A 207 12.68 -3.87 -0.49
CA PHE A 207 11.39 -4.44 -0.13
C PHE A 207 10.52 -4.86 -1.33
N ASN A 208 11.05 -4.77 -2.56
CA ASN A 208 10.32 -5.08 -3.78
C ASN A 208 10.16 -6.60 -4.02
N PHE A 209 9.51 -6.98 -5.13
CA PHE A 209 9.24 -8.38 -5.46
C PHE A 209 10.51 -9.18 -5.76
N GLU A 210 11.58 -8.57 -6.31
CA GLU A 210 12.86 -9.23 -6.55
C GLU A 210 13.58 -9.60 -5.26
N HIS A 211 13.42 -8.77 -4.22
CA HIS A 211 13.97 -9.03 -2.88
C HIS A 211 13.10 -9.95 -2.04
N GLY A 212 11.93 -10.34 -2.56
CA GLY A 212 11.14 -11.40 -1.97
C GLY A 212 9.82 -10.98 -1.33
N ALA A 213 9.30 -9.79 -1.59
CA ALA A 213 7.93 -9.48 -1.26
C ALA A 213 6.97 -10.43 -2.01
N ASP A 214 5.86 -10.78 -1.37
CA ASP A 214 4.78 -11.55 -1.96
C ASP A 214 3.58 -10.67 -2.32
N SER A 215 3.43 -9.55 -1.61
CA SER A 215 2.51 -8.46 -1.91
C SER A 215 2.98 -7.14 -1.32
N ILE A 216 2.53 -6.02 -1.91
CA ILE A 216 2.86 -4.66 -1.48
C ILE A 216 1.59 -3.82 -1.55
N ALA A 217 1.34 -3.01 -0.52
CA ALA A 217 0.25 -2.04 -0.51
C ALA A 217 0.79 -0.61 -0.32
N ILE A 218 0.19 0.36 -1.02
CA ILE A 218 0.50 1.79 -0.86
C ILE A 218 -0.77 2.62 -0.64
N SER A 219 -0.60 3.82 -0.05
CA SER A 219 -1.66 4.83 0.03
C SER A 219 -1.44 5.93 -0.98
N GLY A 220 -2.40 6.13 -1.89
CA GLY A 220 -2.33 7.18 -2.89
C GLY A 220 -2.63 8.58 -2.34
N HIS A 221 -3.36 8.67 -1.22
CA HIS A 221 -3.66 9.94 -0.57
C HIS A 221 -2.52 10.49 0.32
N LYS A 222 -1.39 9.78 0.41
CA LYS A 222 -0.18 10.25 1.11
C LYS A 222 0.78 10.91 0.11
N PHE A 223 1.86 10.26 -0.27
CA PHE A 223 2.89 10.82 -1.15
C PHE A 223 2.34 11.26 -2.52
N PHE A 224 1.45 10.47 -3.14
CA PHE A 224 0.83 10.82 -4.42
C PHE A 224 -0.07 12.06 -4.35
N GLY A 225 -0.62 12.34 -3.18
CA GLY A 225 -1.44 13.52 -2.96
C GLY A 225 -2.83 13.44 -3.56
N SER A 226 -3.45 12.26 -3.56
CA SER A 226 -4.87 12.15 -3.90
C SER A 226 -5.73 12.91 -2.88
N PRO A 227 -6.69 13.74 -3.32
CA PRO A 227 -7.62 14.43 -2.42
C PRO A 227 -8.68 13.50 -1.84
N ILE A 228 -8.79 12.29 -2.35
CA ILE A 228 -9.72 11.25 -1.91
C ILE A 228 -8.90 10.04 -1.45
N SER A 229 -9.31 9.41 -0.35
CA SER A 229 -8.64 8.21 0.14
C SER A 229 -8.64 7.11 -0.92
N ASN A 230 -7.47 6.70 -1.34
CA ASN A 230 -7.24 5.59 -2.26
C ASN A 230 -5.86 4.97 -2.02
N GLY A 231 -5.58 3.90 -2.71
CA GLY A 231 -4.30 3.20 -2.67
C GLY A 231 -4.23 2.14 -3.76
N VAL A 232 -3.17 1.37 -3.74
CA VAL A 232 -2.97 0.23 -4.65
C VAL A 232 -2.46 -0.95 -3.84
N VAL A 233 -2.91 -2.13 -4.17
CA VAL A 233 -2.31 -3.39 -3.72
C VAL A 233 -1.84 -4.18 -4.92
N LEU A 234 -0.62 -4.70 -4.82
CA LEU A 234 -0.03 -5.66 -5.75
C LEU A 234 0.21 -6.98 -5.07
N VAL A 235 0.02 -8.07 -5.79
CA VAL A 235 0.25 -9.44 -5.33
C VAL A 235 0.72 -10.31 -6.50
N LYS A 236 1.45 -11.39 -6.20
CA LYS A 236 1.76 -12.41 -7.21
C LYS A 236 0.47 -13.02 -7.75
N LYS A 237 0.31 -13.00 -9.09
CA LYS A 237 -0.89 -13.50 -9.79
C LYS A 237 -1.22 -14.95 -9.42
N SER A 238 -0.19 -15.80 -9.28
CA SER A 238 -0.34 -17.20 -8.87
C SER A 238 -1.01 -17.38 -7.50
N TYR A 239 -0.92 -16.39 -6.62
CA TYR A 239 -1.60 -16.40 -5.34
C TYR A 239 -3.07 -15.95 -5.47
N LYS A 240 -3.33 -14.90 -6.24
CA LYS A 240 -4.69 -14.42 -6.54
C LYS A 240 -5.57 -15.51 -7.16
N GLU A 241 -5.02 -16.33 -8.05
CA GLU A 241 -5.74 -17.42 -8.71
C GLU A 241 -6.33 -18.46 -7.74
N ARG A 242 -5.78 -18.56 -6.53
CA ARG A 242 -6.29 -19.47 -5.48
C ARG A 242 -7.57 -18.97 -4.81
N ILE A 243 -7.85 -17.65 -4.88
CA ILE A 243 -8.98 -17.04 -4.18
C ILE A 243 -10.11 -16.61 -5.12
N GLY A 244 -9.89 -16.66 -6.43
CA GLY A 244 -10.85 -16.25 -7.45
C GLY A 244 -12.15 -17.02 -7.39
N ARG A 245 -13.29 -16.30 -7.41
CA ARG A 245 -14.63 -16.87 -7.50
C ARG A 245 -15.34 -16.33 -8.72
N ALA A 246 -15.97 -17.23 -9.48
CA ALA A 246 -16.80 -16.84 -10.62
C ALA A 246 -18.13 -16.23 -10.11
N ILE A 247 -18.46 -15.05 -10.60
CA ILE A 247 -19.71 -14.36 -10.26
C ILE A 247 -20.58 -14.30 -11.52
N PRO A 248 -21.63 -15.14 -11.60
CA PRO A 248 -22.40 -15.29 -12.84
C PRO A 248 -23.03 -14.00 -13.36
N TYR A 249 -23.57 -13.14 -12.50
CA TYR A 249 -24.28 -11.93 -12.90
C TYR A 249 -23.37 -10.79 -13.39
N ILE A 250 -22.07 -10.82 -13.03
CA ILE A 250 -21.09 -9.85 -13.55
C ILE A 250 -20.25 -10.43 -14.69
N GLY A 251 -20.40 -11.72 -14.99
CA GLY A 251 -19.72 -12.42 -16.08
C GLY A 251 -18.20 -12.53 -15.95
N THR A 252 -17.65 -12.31 -14.75
CA THR A 252 -16.20 -12.33 -14.52
C THR A 252 -15.85 -12.91 -13.15
N LEU A 253 -14.57 -13.21 -12.96
CA LEU A 253 -14.03 -13.51 -11.64
C LEU A 253 -13.94 -12.22 -10.81
N ASP A 254 -14.29 -12.31 -9.54
CA ASP A 254 -14.00 -11.28 -8.55
C ASP A 254 -13.07 -11.83 -7.49
N THR A 255 -11.99 -11.09 -7.24
CA THR A 255 -10.96 -11.42 -6.26
C THR A 255 -10.64 -10.22 -5.38
N THR A 256 -11.33 -9.09 -5.58
CA THR A 256 -11.17 -7.87 -4.77
C THR A 256 -11.96 -7.94 -3.48
N ILE A 257 -11.65 -7.09 -2.49
CA ILE A 257 -12.43 -7.03 -1.25
C ILE A 257 -13.81 -6.39 -1.51
N PRO A 258 -13.92 -5.19 -2.12
CA PRO A 258 -15.23 -4.59 -2.39
C PRO A 258 -15.79 -5.11 -3.72
N GLY A 259 -17.10 -5.34 -3.76
CA GLY A 259 -17.78 -5.72 -5.01
C GLY A 259 -17.84 -4.57 -6.04
N SER A 260 -17.85 -3.32 -5.56
CA SER A 260 -17.80 -2.09 -6.37
C SER A 260 -16.61 -1.25 -5.95
N ARG A 261 -15.86 -0.74 -6.93
CA ARG A 261 -14.72 0.15 -6.72
C ARG A 261 -14.93 1.46 -7.47
N SER A 262 -14.46 2.56 -6.87
CA SER A 262 -14.54 3.88 -7.50
C SER A 262 -13.63 3.98 -8.73
N GLY A 263 -14.20 4.15 -9.92
CA GLY A 263 -13.42 4.44 -11.12
C GLY A 263 -12.67 5.77 -11.03
N ILE A 264 -13.24 6.76 -10.33
CA ILE A 264 -12.59 8.05 -10.08
C ILE A 264 -11.28 7.88 -9.30
N ASN A 265 -11.20 6.97 -8.34
CA ASN A 265 -9.95 6.69 -7.62
C ASN A 265 -8.84 6.23 -8.56
N SER A 266 -9.16 5.39 -9.54
CA SER A 266 -8.23 4.94 -10.57
C SER A 266 -7.76 6.09 -11.45
N MET A 267 -8.69 6.94 -11.88
CA MET A 267 -8.39 8.12 -12.70
C MET A 267 -7.55 9.15 -11.97
N ILE A 268 -7.76 9.38 -10.67
CA ILE A 268 -6.95 10.31 -9.87
C ILE A 268 -5.49 9.83 -9.81
N LEU A 269 -5.26 8.55 -9.52
CA LEU A 269 -3.90 8.00 -9.48
C LEU A 269 -3.25 8.03 -10.86
N TRP A 270 -3.97 7.62 -11.89
CA TRP A 270 -3.50 7.68 -13.27
C TRP A 270 -3.12 9.11 -13.68
N TYR A 271 -3.99 10.09 -13.38
CA TYR A 271 -3.75 11.50 -13.69
C TYR A 271 -2.48 12.03 -13.01
N ALA A 272 -2.26 11.68 -11.73
CA ALA A 272 -1.05 12.04 -11.01
C ALA A 272 0.20 11.44 -11.67
N ILE A 273 0.13 10.16 -12.10
CA ILE A 273 1.20 9.48 -12.81
C ILE A 273 1.51 10.18 -14.14
N GLN A 274 0.49 10.53 -14.93
CA GLN A 274 0.67 11.23 -16.21
C GLN A 274 1.21 12.65 -16.02
N LYS A 275 0.70 13.37 -15.02
CA LYS A 275 1.08 14.77 -14.76
C LYS A 275 2.51 14.92 -14.29
N TRP A 276 2.96 14.07 -13.40
CA TRP A 276 4.31 14.15 -12.81
C TRP A 276 5.33 13.30 -13.54
N GLY A 277 4.92 12.16 -14.07
CA GLY A 277 5.84 11.14 -14.55
C GLY A 277 6.76 10.62 -13.44
N LYS A 278 7.60 9.66 -13.76
CA LYS A 278 8.57 9.09 -12.82
C LYS A 278 9.59 10.14 -12.33
N ASP A 279 10.09 10.97 -13.25
CA ASP A 279 11.10 12.00 -12.94
C ASP A 279 10.54 13.11 -12.06
N GLY A 280 9.31 13.59 -12.33
CA GLY A 280 8.66 14.59 -11.49
C GLY A 280 8.34 14.07 -10.09
N MET A 281 7.95 12.80 -9.97
CA MET A 281 7.75 12.16 -8.67
C MET A 281 9.06 11.98 -7.92
N LEU A 282 10.15 11.59 -8.59
CA LEU A 282 11.48 11.52 -8.00
C LEU A 282 11.93 12.88 -7.46
N GLN A 283 11.78 13.95 -8.26
CA GLN A 283 12.10 15.30 -7.82
C GLN A 283 11.27 15.71 -6.60
N ARG A 284 9.98 15.35 -6.56
CA ARG A 284 9.10 15.58 -5.42
C ARG A 284 9.59 14.86 -4.15
N ALA A 285 10.06 13.61 -4.28
CA ALA A 285 10.64 12.85 -3.18
C ALA A 285 11.91 13.52 -2.66
N GLN A 286 12.81 13.94 -3.54
CA GLN A 286 14.03 14.65 -3.20
C GLN A 286 13.75 15.98 -2.47
N ASN A 287 12.84 16.80 -3.00
CA ASN A 287 12.43 18.05 -2.37
C ASN A 287 11.85 17.82 -0.95
N SER A 288 11.11 16.73 -0.75
CA SER A 288 10.57 16.39 0.58
C SER A 288 11.67 16.07 1.58
N LEU A 289 12.72 15.34 1.16
CA LEU A 289 13.88 15.05 2.00
C LEU A 289 14.68 16.32 2.33
N GLU A 290 14.88 17.20 1.36
CA GLU A 290 15.58 18.50 1.56
C GLU A 290 14.82 19.37 2.56
N ASN A 291 13.49 19.47 2.42
CA ASN A 291 12.63 20.22 3.35
C ASN A 291 12.67 19.64 4.76
N ALA A 292 12.65 18.30 4.89
CA ALA A 292 12.75 17.62 6.17
C ALA A 292 14.11 17.87 6.85
N ALA A 293 15.20 17.81 6.09
CA ALA A 293 16.54 18.14 6.58
C ALA A 293 16.64 19.60 7.05
N PHE A 294 16.13 20.53 6.24
CA PHE A 294 16.10 21.95 6.60
C PHE A 294 15.31 22.19 7.90
N LEU A 295 14.12 21.58 8.04
CA LEU A 295 13.30 21.73 9.24
C LEU A 295 14.00 21.15 10.46
N ARG A 296 14.56 19.94 10.35
CA ARG A 296 15.34 19.30 11.42
C ARG A 296 16.49 20.20 11.90
N ASP A 297 17.27 20.75 10.95
CA ASP A 297 18.42 21.57 11.28
C ASP A 297 17.98 22.86 11.99
N LYS A 298 16.89 23.48 11.54
CA LYS A 298 16.30 24.66 12.20
C LYS A 298 15.77 24.36 13.61
N LEU A 299 15.16 23.22 13.82
CA LEU A 299 14.69 22.83 15.16
C LEU A 299 15.83 22.52 16.13
N ASN A 300 16.99 22.07 15.64
CA ASN A 300 18.18 21.83 16.47
C ASN A 300 18.95 23.12 16.83
N GLU A 301 18.62 24.26 16.20
CA GLU A 301 19.19 25.58 16.53
C GLU A 301 18.48 26.23 17.75
N ILE A 302 17.32 25.72 18.18
CA ILE A 302 16.48 26.21 19.29
C ILE A 302 16.79 25.42 20.56
#